data_53c849dbf408ee044d62adcf885c1ab0
#
_entry.id   53c849dbf408ee044d62adcf885c1ab0
#
_cell.length_a   1.000
_cell.length_b   1.000
_cell.length_c   1.000
_cell.angle_alpha   90.00
_cell.angle_beta   90.00
_cell.angle_gamma   90.00
#
_symmetry.space_group_name_H-M   'P 1'
#
loop_
_entity.id
_entity.type
_entity.pdbx_description
1 polymer ?
#
loop_
_entity_poly.entity_id
_entity_poly.type
_entity_poly.pdbx_seq_one_letter_code
_entity_poly.pdbx_strand_id
1 'polypeptide(L)'
;YFAGDFPATFRTAGQIRSEIEKRGWNKVVAFQTRNPMHRAHEELCRMAQQAVGADGILIHMLLGKLKPGDIPAPVRDASIRKMVEVYFPENTVFISGYGFDMLYAGPREAVLHAIFRQNSGCTDLIVGRDHAGVGDYYGAFDAQTIFDEIPGADLQIQIFRGDHTVWCNKCDEVVMMRDCPHGPEDYLFLSGTQVREMLAAGQALPPEFARPEVAQILMEYYQEEAASS
;
A
#
# COMPACT_ATOMS: atom_id res chain seq x y z
N TYR A 1 -19.12 9.41 10.87
CA TYR A 1 -19.18 9.09 9.46
C TYR A 1 -18.42 7.78 9.20
N PHE A 2 -17.10 7.77 9.02
CA PHE A 2 -16.34 6.54 8.69
C PHE A 2 -16.45 5.40 9.71
N ALA A 3 -16.58 5.71 11.00
CA ALA A 3 -16.78 4.69 12.04
C ALA A 3 -18.14 3.98 11.91
N GLY A 4 -19.15 4.66 11.38
CA GLY A 4 -20.46 4.07 11.09
C GLY A 4 -20.45 3.23 9.81
N ASP A 5 -19.82 3.74 8.76
CA ASP A 5 -19.79 3.09 7.44
C ASP A 5 -18.80 1.90 7.38
N PHE A 6 -17.70 1.98 8.16
CA PHE A 6 -16.62 0.99 8.17
C PHE A 6 -16.21 0.54 9.58
N PRO A 7 -17.15 0.03 10.41
CA PRO A 7 -16.90 -0.25 11.83
C PRO A 7 -15.83 -1.33 12.05
N ALA A 8 -15.70 -2.27 11.12
CA ALA A 8 -14.72 -3.34 11.20
C ALA A 8 -13.29 -2.89 10.84
N THR A 9 -13.16 -1.82 10.04
CA THR A 9 -11.90 -1.43 9.41
C THR A 9 -11.38 -0.09 9.92
N PHE A 10 -12.25 0.91 10.08
CA PHE A 10 -11.85 2.25 10.55
C PHE A 10 -11.35 2.22 12.00
N ARG A 11 -10.23 2.90 12.26
CA ARG A 11 -9.72 3.17 13.60
C ARG A 11 -9.22 4.60 13.69
N THR A 12 -9.44 5.22 14.83
CA THR A 12 -8.82 6.50 15.17
C THR A 12 -7.33 6.33 15.48
N ALA A 13 -6.57 7.40 15.42
CA ALA A 13 -5.15 7.39 15.79
C ALA A 13 -4.91 6.82 17.20
N GLY A 14 -5.77 7.17 18.18
CA GLY A 14 -5.68 6.63 19.54
C GLY A 14 -5.92 5.12 19.60
N GLN A 15 -6.90 4.60 18.83
CA GLN A 15 -7.16 3.17 18.76
C GLN A 15 -6.00 2.40 18.10
N ILE A 16 -5.38 3.00 17.08
CA ILE A 16 -4.20 2.40 16.42
C ILE A 16 -3.03 2.34 17.41
N ARG A 17 -2.76 3.42 18.17
CA ARG A 17 -1.72 3.41 19.22
C ARG A 17 -1.96 2.32 20.25
N SER A 18 -3.19 2.21 20.76
CA SER A 18 -3.53 1.17 21.73
C SER A 18 -3.34 -0.24 21.17
N GLU A 19 -3.60 -0.44 19.89
CA GLU A 19 -3.37 -1.73 19.23
C GLU A 19 -1.87 -2.04 19.07
N ILE A 20 -1.06 -1.04 18.70
CA ILE A 20 0.40 -1.14 18.64
C ILE A 20 0.97 -1.54 20.00
N GLU A 21 0.53 -0.86 21.06
CA GLU A 21 0.94 -1.16 22.45
C GLU A 21 0.56 -2.59 22.88
N LYS A 22 -0.67 -3.02 22.60
CA LYS A 22 -1.12 -4.39 22.89
C LYS A 22 -0.31 -5.46 22.20
N ARG A 23 0.19 -5.18 21.00
CA ARG A 23 1.03 -6.10 20.22
C ARG A 23 2.48 -6.12 20.72
N GLY A 24 2.87 -5.21 21.59
CA GLY A 24 4.22 -5.05 22.08
C GLY A 24 5.19 -4.51 21.04
N TRP A 25 4.69 -3.78 20.05
CA TRP A 25 5.51 -3.21 18.98
C TRP A 25 6.11 -1.87 19.41
N ASN A 26 7.41 -1.73 19.28
CA ASN A 26 8.13 -0.47 19.55
C ASN A 26 8.43 0.30 18.25
N LYS A 27 8.59 -0.42 17.14
CA LYS A 27 8.87 0.15 15.83
C LYS A 27 7.87 -0.34 14.80
N VAL A 28 7.19 0.59 14.14
CA VAL A 28 6.10 0.27 13.20
C VAL A 28 6.29 1.04 11.92
N VAL A 29 6.37 0.33 10.80
CA VAL A 29 6.37 0.93 9.48
C VAL A 29 4.97 0.95 8.89
N ALA A 30 4.52 2.11 8.43
CA ALA A 30 3.22 2.27 7.80
C ALA A 30 3.30 2.18 6.28
N PHE A 31 2.36 1.47 5.69
CA PHE A 31 2.10 1.45 4.25
C PHE A 31 0.69 1.98 3.99
N GLN A 32 0.59 3.04 3.19
CA GLN A 32 -0.69 3.58 2.77
C GLN A 32 -1.10 3.01 1.42
N THR A 33 -2.36 2.58 1.30
CA THR A 33 -2.89 2.14 0.02
C THR A 33 -4.31 2.62 -0.21
N ARG A 34 -4.62 2.94 -1.47
CA ARG A 34 -5.98 3.13 -2.00
C ARG A 34 -6.37 2.04 -2.99
N ASN A 35 -5.46 1.14 -3.28
CA ASN A 35 -5.63 0.04 -4.24
C ASN A 35 -5.59 -1.31 -3.51
N PRO A 36 -6.12 -2.37 -4.10
CA PRO A 36 -5.76 -3.73 -3.71
C PRO A 36 -4.25 -3.92 -3.76
N MET A 37 -3.74 -4.73 -2.86
CA MET A 37 -2.32 -5.05 -2.85
C MET A 37 -2.04 -6.25 -3.74
N HIS A 38 -0.99 -6.15 -4.54
CA HIS A 38 -0.39 -7.26 -5.29
C HIS A 38 1.00 -7.56 -4.75
N ARG A 39 1.70 -8.57 -5.30
CA ARG A 39 2.99 -9.04 -4.78
C ARG A 39 4.03 -7.95 -4.61
N ALA A 40 4.10 -6.99 -5.54
CA ALA A 40 5.05 -5.89 -5.41
C ALA A 40 4.81 -5.04 -4.15
N HIS A 41 3.54 -4.80 -3.76
CA HIS A 41 3.23 -4.09 -2.51
C HIS A 41 3.50 -4.95 -1.27
N GLU A 42 3.21 -6.25 -1.34
CA GLU A 42 3.52 -7.20 -0.28
C GLU A 42 5.03 -7.20 0.02
N GLU A 43 5.85 -7.37 -1.02
CA GLU A 43 7.30 -7.41 -0.87
C GLU A 43 7.90 -6.04 -0.49
N LEU A 44 7.35 -4.93 -1.01
CA LEU A 44 7.75 -3.60 -0.57
C LEU A 44 7.56 -3.41 0.95
N CYS A 45 6.44 -3.90 1.49
CA CYS A 45 6.20 -3.89 2.93
C CYS A 45 7.24 -4.72 3.71
N ARG A 46 7.60 -5.91 3.20
CA ARG A 46 8.64 -6.76 3.82
C ARG A 46 10.02 -6.12 3.76
N MET A 47 10.38 -5.60 2.58
CA MET A 47 11.66 -4.90 2.38
C MET A 47 11.79 -3.71 3.34
N ALA A 48 10.73 -2.91 3.46
CA ALA A 48 10.70 -1.79 4.39
C ALA A 48 10.81 -2.25 5.83
N GLN A 49 10.01 -3.24 6.26
CA GLN A 49 10.06 -3.79 7.60
C GLN A 49 11.47 -4.25 7.98
N GLN A 50 12.12 -5.00 7.10
CA GLN A 50 13.48 -5.49 7.31
C GLN A 50 14.51 -4.36 7.36
N ALA A 51 14.45 -3.44 6.40
CA ALA A 51 15.41 -2.34 6.29
C ALA A 51 15.38 -1.41 7.50
N VAL A 52 14.20 -1.12 8.03
CA VAL A 52 14.08 -0.26 9.22
C VAL A 52 14.12 -1.04 10.54
N GLY A 53 14.04 -2.37 10.50
CA GLY A 53 13.99 -3.22 11.70
C GLY A 53 12.67 -3.02 12.49
N ALA A 54 11.53 -2.94 11.78
CA ALA A 54 10.24 -2.74 12.41
C ALA A 54 9.67 -4.05 12.98
N ASP A 55 9.05 -3.97 14.17
CA ASP A 55 8.34 -5.08 14.80
C ASP A 55 7.07 -5.43 14.03
N GLY A 56 6.40 -4.42 13.45
CA GLY A 56 5.16 -4.59 12.73
C GLY A 56 4.94 -3.60 11.59
N ILE A 57 3.96 -3.94 10.76
CA ILE A 57 3.53 -3.16 9.60
C ILE A 57 2.10 -2.70 9.84
N LEU A 58 1.84 -1.40 9.73
CA LEU A 58 0.49 -0.87 9.62
C LEU A 58 0.12 -0.73 8.14
N ILE A 59 -0.78 -1.57 7.63
CA ILE A 59 -1.43 -1.34 6.33
C ILE A 59 -2.62 -0.41 6.57
N HIS A 60 -2.49 0.83 6.10
CA HIS A 60 -3.47 1.89 6.34
C HIS A 60 -4.24 2.19 5.05
N MET A 61 -5.43 1.60 4.95
CA MET A 61 -6.28 1.67 3.76
C MET A 61 -7.11 2.95 3.75
N LEU A 62 -7.10 3.67 2.62
CA LEU A 62 -7.93 4.86 2.43
C LEU A 62 -9.41 4.47 2.31
N LEU A 63 -10.27 5.08 3.13
CA LEU A 63 -11.73 4.88 3.12
C LEU A 63 -12.49 6.03 2.46
N GLY A 64 -11.85 7.18 2.27
CA GLY A 64 -12.46 8.34 1.64
C GLY A 64 -12.72 8.19 0.15
N LYS A 65 -13.10 9.29 -0.49
CA LYS A 65 -13.44 9.30 -1.90
C LYS A 65 -12.29 8.85 -2.78
N LEU A 66 -12.63 8.03 -3.75
CA LEU A 66 -11.76 7.49 -4.77
C LEU A 66 -12.17 8.02 -6.15
N LYS A 67 -11.34 7.77 -7.14
CA LYS A 67 -11.68 8.06 -8.54
C LYS A 67 -12.74 7.06 -9.04
N PRO A 68 -13.58 7.46 -10.00
CA PRO A 68 -14.43 6.52 -10.71
C PRO A 68 -13.61 5.35 -11.30
N GLY A 69 -14.08 4.12 -11.10
CA GLY A 69 -13.39 2.90 -11.52
C GLY A 69 -12.35 2.35 -10.54
N ASP A 70 -12.13 3.01 -9.39
CA ASP A 70 -11.36 2.42 -8.29
C ASP A 70 -12.19 1.34 -7.56
N ILE A 71 -11.53 0.31 -7.10
CA ILE A 71 -12.16 -0.84 -6.42
C ILE A 71 -12.74 -0.41 -5.07
N PRO A 72 -14.00 -0.79 -4.73
CA PRO A 72 -14.65 -0.43 -3.48
C PRO A 72 -13.88 -0.88 -2.23
N ALA A 73 -14.03 -0.14 -1.13
CA ALA A 73 -13.34 -0.42 0.13
C ALA A 73 -13.58 -1.85 0.67
N PRO A 74 -14.79 -2.44 0.62
CA PRO A 74 -15.00 -3.82 1.08
C PRO A 74 -14.18 -4.85 0.32
N VAL A 75 -14.06 -4.71 -1.01
CA VAL A 75 -13.29 -5.64 -1.86
C VAL A 75 -11.78 -5.47 -1.59
N ARG A 76 -11.31 -4.23 -1.44
CA ARG A 76 -9.92 -3.95 -1.06
C ARG A 76 -9.59 -4.53 0.31
N ASP A 77 -10.47 -4.34 1.30
CA ASP A 77 -10.29 -4.89 2.65
C ASP A 77 -10.23 -6.41 2.63
N ALA A 78 -11.15 -7.08 1.93
CA ALA A 78 -11.16 -8.52 1.79
C ALA A 78 -9.87 -9.06 1.14
N SER A 79 -9.41 -8.44 0.05
CA SER A 79 -8.19 -8.84 -0.64
C SER A 79 -6.92 -8.65 0.20
N ILE A 80 -6.82 -7.52 0.92
CA ILE A 80 -5.69 -7.24 1.81
C ILE A 80 -5.68 -8.18 3.01
N ARG A 81 -6.84 -8.45 3.62
CA ARG A 81 -6.94 -9.41 4.74
C ARG A 81 -6.54 -10.80 4.30
N LYS A 82 -6.98 -11.25 3.12
CA LYS A 82 -6.61 -12.55 2.58
C LYS A 82 -5.10 -12.65 2.35
N MET A 83 -4.47 -11.63 1.82
CA MET A 83 -3.02 -11.57 1.66
C MET A 83 -2.31 -11.67 3.01
N VAL A 84 -2.76 -10.91 4.01
CA VAL A 84 -2.14 -10.91 5.35
C VAL A 84 -2.32 -12.27 6.03
N GLU A 85 -3.51 -12.85 5.97
CA GLU A 85 -3.83 -14.16 6.56
C GLU A 85 -2.92 -15.27 6.01
N VAL A 86 -2.67 -15.29 4.72
CA VAL A 86 -1.97 -16.40 4.06
C VAL A 86 -0.46 -16.17 3.98
N TYR A 87 -0.02 -14.95 3.82
CA TYR A 87 1.37 -14.65 3.41
C TYR A 87 2.20 -13.87 4.43
N PHE A 88 1.61 -13.38 5.51
CA PHE A 88 2.37 -12.74 6.58
C PHE A 88 2.37 -13.60 7.86
N PRO A 89 3.48 -13.62 8.61
CA PRO A 89 3.48 -14.28 9.91
C PRO A 89 2.47 -13.65 10.88
N GLU A 90 1.98 -14.44 11.82
CA GLU A 90 1.11 -13.93 12.87
C GLU A 90 1.76 -12.75 13.62
N ASN A 91 0.93 -11.81 14.06
CA ASN A 91 1.33 -10.61 14.80
C ASN A 91 2.40 -9.73 14.11
N THR A 92 2.46 -9.72 12.77
CA THR A 92 3.39 -8.84 12.03
C THR A 92 2.68 -7.74 11.26
N VAL A 93 1.38 -7.87 10.99
CA VAL A 93 0.61 -6.87 10.25
C VAL A 93 -0.64 -6.47 11.01
N PHE A 94 -0.92 -5.19 11.05
CA PHE A 94 -2.18 -4.61 11.49
C PHE A 94 -2.83 -3.84 10.34
N ILE A 95 -4.07 -4.19 10.01
CA ILE A 95 -4.84 -3.53 8.95
C ILE A 95 -5.80 -2.55 9.60
N SER A 96 -5.77 -1.31 9.16
CA SER A 96 -6.74 -0.28 9.54
C SER A 96 -7.10 0.58 8.35
N GLY A 97 -8.30 1.14 8.38
CA GLY A 97 -8.72 2.16 7.44
C GLY A 97 -8.65 3.54 8.07
N TYR A 98 -8.43 4.57 7.26
CA TYR A 98 -8.51 5.96 7.70
C TYR A 98 -9.43 6.77 6.78
N GLY A 99 -10.20 7.67 7.42
CA GLY A 99 -11.20 8.47 6.76
C GLY A 99 -10.61 9.78 6.25
N PHE A 100 -10.09 9.75 5.05
CA PHE A 100 -9.54 10.91 4.37
C PHE A 100 -9.74 10.77 2.86
N ASP A 101 -9.93 11.88 2.16
CA ASP A 101 -10.02 11.90 0.70
C ASP A 101 -8.63 12.14 0.11
N MET A 102 -8.29 11.51 -1.01
CA MET A 102 -7.06 11.84 -1.72
C MET A 102 -7.13 13.26 -2.28
N LEU A 103 -6.10 14.06 -1.98
CA LEU A 103 -5.97 15.44 -2.46
C LEU A 103 -5.18 15.53 -3.76
N TYR A 104 -4.40 14.50 -4.08
CA TYR A 104 -3.48 14.46 -5.22
C TYR A 104 -2.48 15.63 -5.23
N ALA A 105 -2.05 16.04 -4.02
CA ALA A 105 -1.15 17.16 -3.79
C ALA A 105 0.34 16.76 -3.71
N GLY A 106 0.66 15.51 -4.12
CA GLY A 106 2.03 15.01 -4.24
C GLY A 106 2.86 15.18 -2.96
N PRO A 107 3.98 15.96 -3.04
CA PRO A 107 4.90 16.13 -1.91
C PRO A 107 4.22 16.63 -0.63
N ARG A 108 3.33 17.61 -0.73
CA ARG A 108 2.63 18.17 0.44
C ARG A 108 1.69 17.16 1.08
N GLU A 109 1.03 16.35 0.28
CA GLU A 109 0.18 15.26 0.79
C GLU A 109 1.02 14.14 1.42
N ALA A 110 2.21 13.87 0.91
CA ALA A 110 3.13 12.93 1.54
C ALA A 110 3.51 13.36 2.96
N VAL A 111 3.76 14.65 3.18
CA VAL A 111 4.02 15.21 4.52
C VAL A 111 2.79 15.05 5.42
N LEU A 112 1.60 15.36 4.93
CA LEU A 112 0.34 15.17 5.67
C LEU A 112 0.15 13.68 6.04
N HIS A 113 0.44 12.78 5.12
CA HIS A 113 0.40 11.34 5.37
C HIS A 113 1.40 10.90 6.45
N ALA A 114 2.58 11.48 6.49
CA ALA A 114 3.57 11.23 7.53
C ALA A 114 3.07 11.70 8.91
N ILE A 115 2.49 12.89 8.99
CA ILE A 115 1.90 13.41 10.23
C ILE A 115 0.78 12.50 10.75
N PHE A 116 -0.10 12.01 9.87
CA PHE A 116 -1.14 11.08 10.29
C PHE A 116 -0.58 9.79 10.89
N ARG A 117 0.49 9.24 10.30
CA ARG A 117 1.12 8.00 10.80
C ARG A 117 1.90 8.23 12.07
N GLN A 118 2.61 9.35 12.18
CA GLN A 118 3.22 9.76 13.44
C GLN A 118 2.18 9.87 14.56
N ASN A 119 1.05 10.53 14.29
CA ASN A 119 -0.05 10.65 15.25
C ASN A 119 -0.69 9.30 15.58
N SER A 120 -0.61 8.33 14.71
CA SER A 120 -1.09 6.96 14.93
C SER A 120 -0.07 6.06 15.66
N GLY A 121 1.11 6.58 15.99
CA GLY A 121 2.16 5.83 16.72
C GLY A 121 3.13 5.06 15.82
N CYS A 122 3.09 5.30 14.50
CA CYS A 122 4.09 4.71 13.61
C CYS A 122 5.41 5.48 13.70
N THR A 123 6.51 4.74 13.56
CA THR A 123 7.88 5.28 13.59
C THR A 123 8.42 5.53 12.19
N ASP A 124 7.90 4.82 11.20
CA ASP A 124 8.36 4.86 9.82
C ASP A 124 7.17 4.88 8.84
N LEU A 125 7.32 5.56 7.71
CA LEU A 125 6.34 5.58 6.61
C LEU A 125 7.02 5.19 5.30
N ILE A 126 6.42 4.26 4.56
CA ILE A 126 6.81 3.98 3.18
C ILE A 126 6.26 5.09 2.28
N VAL A 127 7.16 5.84 1.66
CA VAL A 127 6.84 6.80 0.61
C VAL A 127 7.35 6.23 -0.70
N GLY A 128 6.43 5.77 -1.54
CA GLY A 128 6.76 5.18 -2.83
C GLY A 128 7.02 6.24 -3.91
N ARG A 129 7.38 5.76 -5.08
CA ARG A 129 7.41 6.55 -6.31
C ARG A 129 6.01 7.12 -6.59
N ASP A 130 5.95 8.35 -7.10
CA ASP A 130 4.70 9.06 -7.47
C ASP A 130 3.66 9.11 -6.32
N HIS A 131 4.13 9.14 -5.05
CA HIS A 131 3.26 9.13 -3.88
C HIS A 131 2.30 10.33 -3.88
N ALA A 132 0.99 10.04 -3.86
CA ALA A 132 -0.08 11.03 -3.92
C ALA A 132 0.00 11.98 -5.14
N GLY A 133 0.71 11.60 -6.19
CA GLY A 133 0.81 12.36 -7.43
C GLY A 133 -0.40 12.21 -8.34
N VAL A 134 -0.47 13.07 -9.36
CA VAL A 134 -1.45 13.03 -10.42
C VAL A 134 -0.80 13.40 -11.75
N GLY A 135 -0.97 12.56 -12.78
CA GLY A 135 -0.31 12.77 -14.08
C GLY A 135 1.19 13.02 -13.90
N ASP A 136 1.72 13.97 -14.62
CA ASP A 136 3.14 14.42 -14.62
C ASP A 136 3.34 15.74 -13.87
N TYR A 137 2.41 16.07 -12.95
CA TYR A 137 2.44 17.35 -12.22
C TYR A 137 3.63 17.45 -11.27
N TYR A 138 4.10 16.30 -10.76
CA TYR A 138 5.23 16.20 -9.84
C TYR A 138 6.26 15.22 -10.40
N GLY A 139 7.52 15.42 -10.06
CA GLY A 139 8.56 14.44 -10.31
C GLY A 139 8.34 13.15 -9.53
N ALA A 140 8.77 12.04 -10.08
CA ALA A 140 8.51 10.70 -9.53
C ALA A 140 8.95 10.52 -8.06
N PHE A 141 9.94 11.27 -7.60
CA PHE A 141 10.50 11.21 -6.24
C PHE A 141 10.31 12.49 -5.43
N ASP A 142 9.60 13.49 -5.94
CA ASP A 142 9.40 14.77 -5.23
C ASP A 142 8.74 14.57 -3.86
N ALA A 143 7.84 13.58 -3.76
CA ALA A 143 7.20 13.21 -2.49
C ALA A 143 8.18 12.62 -1.46
N GLN A 144 9.37 12.20 -1.89
CA GLN A 144 10.43 11.72 -1.00
C GLN A 144 11.41 12.84 -0.65
N THR A 145 11.77 13.66 -1.64
CA THR A 145 12.78 14.72 -1.48
C THR A 145 12.30 15.90 -0.64
N ILE A 146 10.98 16.15 -0.59
CA ILE A 146 10.42 17.19 0.28
C ILE A 146 10.80 17.00 1.76
N PHE A 147 11.01 15.77 2.21
CA PHE A 147 11.40 15.48 3.59
C PHE A 147 12.83 15.89 3.91
N ASP A 148 13.68 16.12 2.92
CA ASP A 148 15.04 16.65 3.12
C ASP A 148 15.03 18.15 3.52
N GLU A 149 13.91 18.83 3.24
CA GLU A 149 13.71 20.25 3.57
C GLU A 149 13.06 20.45 4.95
N ILE A 150 12.53 19.38 5.56
CA ILE A 150 11.85 19.46 6.86
C ILE A 150 12.86 19.22 7.97
N PRO A 151 13.02 20.15 8.94
CA PRO A 151 13.89 19.94 10.09
C PRO A 151 13.45 18.69 10.89
N GLY A 152 14.41 17.84 11.25
CA GLY A 152 14.12 16.60 11.98
C GLY A 152 13.48 16.80 13.36
N ALA A 153 13.55 18.02 13.93
CA ALA A 153 12.83 18.38 15.15
C ALA A 153 11.32 18.55 14.95
N ASP A 154 10.88 18.86 13.73
CA ASP A 154 9.48 19.15 13.42
C ASP A 154 8.69 17.90 13.01
N LEU A 155 9.38 16.88 12.49
CA LEU A 155 8.79 15.62 12.09
C LEU A 155 9.68 14.45 12.54
N GLN A 156 9.16 13.62 13.45
CA GLN A 156 9.93 12.53 14.07
C GLN A 156 9.86 11.21 13.28
N ILE A 157 8.76 10.99 12.54
CA ILE A 157 8.60 9.80 11.72
C ILE A 157 9.67 9.73 10.63
N GLN A 158 10.29 8.56 10.47
CA GLN A 158 11.29 8.35 9.44
C GLN A 158 10.63 7.93 8.12
N ILE A 159 11.28 8.26 7.01
CA ILE A 159 10.76 7.94 5.68
C ILE A 159 11.56 6.81 5.06
N PHE A 160 10.91 5.67 4.84
CA PHE A 160 11.45 4.65 3.96
C PHE A 160 11.13 5.03 2.51
N ARG A 161 12.16 5.35 1.75
CA ARG A 161 12.04 5.77 0.34
C ARG A 161 11.93 4.53 -0.55
N GLY A 162 10.69 4.15 -0.86
CA GLY A 162 10.41 3.05 -1.79
C GLY A 162 10.62 3.46 -3.24
N ASP A 163 11.10 2.54 -4.06
CA ASP A 163 11.09 2.68 -5.51
C ASP A 163 10.05 1.73 -6.12
N HIS A 164 9.96 1.72 -7.44
CA HIS A 164 9.10 0.78 -8.14
C HIS A 164 9.55 -0.65 -7.85
N THR A 165 8.65 -1.44 -7.27
CA THR A 165 8.86 -2.87 -7.04
C THR A 165 8.21 -3.66 -8.15
N VAL A 166 8.93 -4.66 -8.66
CA VAL A 166 8.54 -5.44 -9.83
C VAL A 166 9.14 -6.84 -9.75
N TRP A 167 8.45 -7.84 -10.34
CA TRP A 167 9.05 -9.16 -10.51
C TRP A 167 10.15 -9.11 -11.57
N CYS A 168 11.32 -9.61 -11.22
CA CYS A 168 12.44 -9.77 -12.14
C CYS A 168 12.61 -11.24 -12.50
N ASN A 169 12.45 -11.58 -13.78
CA ASN A 169 12.57 -12.96 -14.27
C ASN A 169 13.99 -13.56 -14.12
N LYS A 170 15.00 -12.71 -14.04
CA LYS A 170 16.40 -13.17 -13.84
C LYS A 170 16.76 -13.34 -12.36
N CYS A 171 16.23 -12.50 -11.49
CA CYS A 171 16.40 -12.66 -10.05
C CYS A 171 15.46 -13.75 -9.49
N ASP A 172 14.38 -14.07 -10.21
CA ASP A 172 13.30 -14.97 -9.77
C ASP A 172 12.62 -14.50 -8.47
N GLU A 173 12.52 -13.17 -8.31
CA GLU A 173 11.93 -12.53 -7.13
C GLU A 173 11.41 -11.12 -7.44
N VAL A 174 10.63 -10.55 -6.50
CA VAL A 174 10.26 -9.14 -6.56
C VAL A 174 11.42 -8.29 -6.05
N VAL A 175 11.81 -7.31 -6.85
CA VAL A 175 12.93 -6.39 -6.59
C VAL A 175 12.48 -4.94 -6.59
N MET A 176 13.20 -4.05 -5.90
CA MET A 176 13.15 -2.62 -6.23
C MET A 176 14.01 -2.36 -7.46
N MET A 177 13.48 -1.66 -8.46
CA MET A 177 14.18 -1.45 -9.74
C MET A 177 15.53 -0.77 -9.57
N ARG A 178 15.67 0.16 -8.61
CA ARG A 178 16.94 0.84 -8.34
C ARG A 178 18.05 -0.08 -7.83
N ASP A 179 17.69 -1.21 -7.20
CA ASP A 179 18.63 -2.13 -6.57
C ASP A 179 18.89 -3.37 -7.43
N CYS A 180 18.12 -3.52 -8.53
CA CYS A 180 18.24 -4.64 -9.45
C CYS A 180 19.22 -4.31 -10.58
N PRO A 181 20.17 -5.21 -10.90
CA PRO A 181 21.13 -4.99 -11.99
C PRO A 181 20.54 -5.24 -13.39
N HIS A 182 19.29 -5.71 -13.48
CA HIS A 182 18.64 -6.10 -14.73
C HIS A 182 17.79 -4.95 -15.30
N GLY A 183 17.39 -5.05 -16.57
CA GLY A 183 16.64 -4.03 -17.29
C GLY A 183 15.14 -4.33 -17.44
N PRO A 184 14.40 -3.40 -18.05
CA PRO A 184 12.95 -3.51 -18.24
C PRO A 184 12.50 -4.77 -19.01
N GLU A 185 13.36 -5.32 -19.86
CA GLU A 185 13.11 -6.56 -20.63
C GLU A 185 13.00 -7.80 -19.74
N ASP A 186 13.55 -7.74 -18.54
CA ASP A 186 13.54 -8.82 -17.57
C ASP A 186 12.42 -8.67 -16.53
N TYR A 187 11.66 -7.58 -16.58
CA TYR A 187 10.62 -7.28 -15.60
C TYR A 187 9.23 -7.67 -16.10
N LEU A 188 8.43 -8.21 -15.20
CA LEU A 188 7.01 -8.46 -15.46
C LEU A 188 6.19 -7.21 -15.14
N PHE A 189 5.74 -6.53 -16.20
CA PHE A 189 4.83 -5.40 -16.08
C PHE A 189 3.42 -5.77 -16.55
N LEU A 190 2.42 -5.44 -15.75
CA LEU A 190 1.02 -5.42 -16.16
C LEU A 190 0.43 -4.05 -15.84
N SER A 191 -0.14 -3.40 -16.84
CA SER A 191 -0.87 -2.15 -16.62
C SER A 191 -2.19 -2.43 -15.87
N GLY A 192 -2.67 -1.44 -15.12
CA GLY A 192 -3.98 -1.56 -14.45
C GLY A 192 -5.13 -1.88 -15.42
N THR A 193 -5.04 -1.45 -16.68
CA THR A 193 -6.02 -1.79 -17.73
C THR A 193 -5.94 -3.27 -18.08
N GLN A 194 -4.75 -3.80 -18.36
CA GLN A 194 -4.56 -5.24 -18.63
C GLN A 194 -5.05 -6.11 -17.47
N VAL A 195 -4.72 -5.73 -16.23
CA VAL A 195 -5.20 -6.46 -15.05
C VAL A 195 -6.72 -6.52 -15.00
N ARG A 196 -7.40 -5.38 -15.20
CA ARG A 196 -8.87 -5.33 -15.21
C ARG A 196 -9.48 -6.18 -16.34
N GLU A 197 -8.92 -6.10 -17.54
CA GLU A 197 -9.40 -6.88 -18.70
C GLU A 197 -9.24 -8.39 -18.46
N MET A 198 -8.09 -8.82 -17.95
CA MET A 198 -7.84 -10.23 -17.60
C MET A 198 -8.84 -10.73 -16.55
N LEU A 199 -9.01 -9.97 -15.46
CA LEU A 199 -9.92 -10.36 -14.37
C LEU A 199 -11.39 -10.39 -14.81
N ALA A 200 -11.84 -9.41 -15.59
CA ALA A 200 -13.20 -9.38 -16.15
C ALA A 200 -13.46 -10.55 -17.11
N ALA A 201 -12.44 -10.97 -17.87
CA ALA A 201 -12.49 -12.14 -18.74
C ALA A 201 -12.34 -13.49 -18.01
N GLY A 202 -12.20 -13.49 -16.68
CA GLY A 202 -11.95 -14.71 -15.91
C GLY A 202 -10.57 -15.32 -16.14
N GLN A 203 -9.60 -14.53 -16.59
CA GLN A 203 -8.24 -14.97 -16.80
C GLN A 203 -7.41 -14.80 -15.52
N ALA A 204 -6.69 -15.86 -15.13
CA ALA A 204 -5.81 -15.80 -13.99
C ALA A 204 -4.65 -14.82 -14.23
N LEU A 205 -4.33 -14.03 -13.20
CA LEU A 205 -3.12 -13.23 -13.19
C LEU A 205 -1.90 -14.12 -12.95
N PRO A 206 -0.72 -13.78 -13.52
CA PRO A 206 0.52 -14.46 -13.19
C PRO A 206 0.77 -14.46 -11.68
N PRO A 207 1.15 -15.59 -11.05
CA PRO A 207 1.42 -15.66 -9.62
C PRO A 207 2.61 -14.78 -9.19
N GLU A 208 3.48 -14.41 -10.12
CA GLU A 208 4.56 -13.45 -9.95
C GLU A 208 4.02 -12.02 -9.75
N PHE A 209 2.85 -11.71 -10.32
CA PHE A 209 2.20 -10.40 -10.20
C PHE A 209 1.26 -10.33 -9.01
N ALA A 210 0.38 -11.32 -8.83
CA ALA A 210 -0.64 -11.35 -7.77
C ALA A 210 -0.77 -12.76 -7.17
N ARG A 211 -0.96 -12.81 -5.86
CA ARG A 211 -1.26 -14.07 -5.16
C ARG A 211 -2.59 -14.63 -5.65
N PRO A 212 -2.72 -15.94 -5.93
CA PRO A 212 -3.93 -16.54 -6.48
C PRO A 212 -5.19 -16.24 -5.66
N GLU A 213 -5.12 -16.32 -4.32
CA GLU A 213 -6.24 -16.07 -3.43
C GLU A 213 -6.70 -14.61 -3.45
N VAL A 214 -5.77 -13.68 -3.65
CA VAL A 214 -6.06 -12.24 -3.80
C VAL A 214 -6.65 -11.97 -5.18
N ALA A 215 -6.08 -12.55 -6.22
CA ALA A 215 -6.57 -12.44 -7.59
C ALA A 215 -8.00 -12.97 -7.74
N GLN A 216 -8.34 -14.06 -7.04
CA GLN A 216 -9.67 -14.65 -7.04
C GLN A 216 -10.74 -13.67 -6.53
N ILE A 217 -10.50 -13.00 -5.41
CA ILE A 217 -11.42 -11.99 -4.83
C ILE A 217 -11.66 -10.84 -5.83
N LEU A 218 -10.59 -10.39 -6.50
CA LEU A 218 -10.69 -9.32 -7.48
C LEU A 218 -11.41 -9.77 -8.76
N MET A 219 -11.18 -11.02 -9.18
CA MET A 219 -11.85 -11.61 -10.34
C MET A 219 -13.36 -11.71 -10.12
N GLU A 220 -13.80 -12.20 -8.97
CA GLU A 220 -15.22 -12.27 -8.60
C GLU A 220 -15.86 -10.88 -8.69
N TYR A 221 -15.25 -9.87 -8.12
CA TYR A 221 -15.73 -8.49 -8.20
C TYR A 221 -15.87 -7.99 -9.66
N TYR A 222 -14.84 -8.16 -10.49
CA TYR A 222 -14.90 -7.66 -11.87
C TYR A 222 -15.88 -8.44 -12.75
N GLN A 223 -16.10 -9.72 -12.49
CA GLN A 223 -17.11 -10.50 -13.19
C GLN A 223 -18.53 -10.08 -12.80
N GLU A 224 -18.80 -9.79 -11.52
CA GLU A 224 -20.08 -9.25 -11.06
C GLU A 224 -20.38 -7.88 -11.67
N GLU A 225 -19.39 -6.98 -11.71
CA GLU A 225 -19.52 -5.66 -12.35
C GLU A 225 -19.81 -5.79 -13.85
N ALA A 226 -19.11 -6.68 -14.56
CA ALA A 226 -19.32 -6.91 -15.98
C ALA A 226 -20.71 -7.51 -16.28
N ALA A 227 -21.25 -8.34 -15.39
CA ALA A 227 -22.59 -8.91 -15.54
C ALA A 227 -23.70 -7.91 -15.22
N SER A 228 -23.39 -6.80 -14.53
CA SER A 228 -24.32 -5.77 -14.09
C SER A 228 -24.38 -4.54 -15.04
N SER A 229 -23.45 -4.48 -16.01
CA SER A 229 -23.31 -3.40 -17.01
C SER A 229 -24.00 -3.75 -18.32
#